data_c3aa3177612e99d438a701f26774be1d
#
_entry.id   c3aa3177612e99d438a701f26774be1d
#
_cell.length_a   1.000
_cell.length_b   1.000
_cell.length_c   1.000
_cell.angle_alpha   90.00
_cell.angle_beta   90.00
_cell.angle_gamma   90.00
#
_symmetry.space_group_name_H-M   'P 1'
#
loop_
_entity.id
_entity.type
_entity.pdbx_description
1 polymer ?
#
loop_
_entity_poly.entity_id
_entity_poly.type
_entity_poly.pdbx_seq_one_letter_code
_entity_poly.pdbx_strand_id
1 'polypeptide(L)'
;MIGNRRVILRGNSREYYVRLGEGKLSTDLGMVDLAEAANLEDGDTVLTHLGKPFVVLLPKATDFFSHGKRTGAPMMPKDIGMVMAYTGMCRRDRVLDAGTGSGIASIFFGGCAGQVVTCEAREDFSKIAAGNIADAGLENVEARACDVLEVTDGPFDIVHLDMQIDERHVEHAYNLLKTGGYFATYTPFLEQTFIVMDTAKRLFGEDAVHTVECMERELTRGKRGTRPSTRVGHTGYLTIARKI
;
A
#
# COMPACT_ATOMS: atom_id res chain seq x y z
N MET A 1 -21.99 -4.92 8.90
CA MET A 1 -22.77 -3.76 9.41
C MET A 1 -22.47 -2.60 8.45
N ILE A 2 -23.48 -2.19 7.69
CA ILE A 2 -23.35 -1.20 6.59
C ILE A 2 -23.01 0.21 7.11
N GLY A 3 -23.30 0.53 8.38
CA GLY A 3 -23.27 1.89 8.91
C GLY A 3 -21.95 2.44 9.47
N ASN A 4 -20.83 1.73 9.46
CA ASN A 4 -19.57 2.23 10.07
C ASN A 4 -18.36 2.04 9.14
N ARG A 5 -18.49 2.41 7.88
CA ARG A 5 -17.42 2.30 6.87
C ARG A 5 -16.77 3.64 6.56
N ARG A 6 -15.54 3.61 6.06
CA ARG A 6 -14.88 4.78 5.49
C ARG A 6 -15.39 5.07 4.09
N VAL A 7 -15.59 6.35 3.81
CA VAL A 7 -15.94 6.86 2.49
C VAL A 7 -15.19 8.16 2.22
N ILE A 8 -15.16 8.53 0.95
CA ILE A 8 -14.77 9.87 0.53
C ILE A 8 -16.07 10.62 0.15
N LEU A 9 -16.30 11.75 0.79
CA LEU A 9 -17.34 12.68 0.38
C LEU A 9 -16.68 13.73 -0.53
N ARG A 10 -17.05 13.71 -1.83
CA ARG A 10 -16.49 14.60 -2.84
C ARG A 10 -17.50 15.65 -3.29
N GLY A 11 -17.15 16.91 -3.12
CA GLY A 11 -17.97 18.04 -3.57
C GLY A 11 -17.12 19.28 -3.82
N ASN A 12 -17.44 20.03 -4.90
CA ASN A 12 -16.82 21.31 -5.26
C ASN A 12 -15.27 21.29 -5.21
N SER A 13 -14.65 20.29 -5.81
CA SER A 13 -13.18 20.07 -5.86
C SER A 13 -12.51 19.78 -4.51
N ARG A 14 -13.29 19.45 -3.47
CA ARG A 14 -12.79 19.01 -2.16
C ARG A 14 -13.23 17.60 -1.85
N GLU A 15 -12.40 16.92 -1.09
CA GLU A 15 -12.59 15.55 -0.63
C GLU A 15 -12.44 15.49 0.89
N TYR A 16 -13.35 14.73 1.53
CA TYR A 16 -13.34 14.50 2.96
C TYR A 16 -13.37 13.00 3.20
N TYR A 17 -12.30 12.48 3.80
CA TYR A 17 -12.20 11.07 4.18
C TYR A 17 -12.80 10.87 5.56
N VAL A 18 -14.00 10.31 5.62
CA VAL A 18 -14.82 10.24 6.84
C VAL A 18 -15.32 8.83 7.09
N ARG A 19 -15.74 8.58 8.32
CA ARG A 19 -16.46 7.37 8.71
C ARG A 19 -17.94 7.70 8.78
N LEU A 20 -18.78 6.94 8.05
CA LEU A 20 -20.24 7.08 8.11
C LEU A 20 -20.79 6.47 9.41
N GLY A 21 -22.01 6.81 9.77
CA GLY A 21 -22.78 6.18 10.85
C GLY A 21 -23.08 7.08 12.03
N GLU A 22 -22.18 7.99 12.43
CA GLU A 22 -22.41 8.88 13.58
C GLU A 22 -21.78 10.25 13.37
N GLY A 23 -22.42 11.26 13.96
CA GLY A 23 -21.92 12.62 14.01
C GLY A 23 -22.20 13.46 12.78
N LYS A 24 -21.60 14.63 12.76
CA LYS A 24 -21.75 15.62 11.68
C LYS A 24 -20.39 16.08 11.17
N LEU A 25 -20.26 16.16 9.85
CA LEU A 25 -19.09 16.73 9.19
C LEU A 25 -19.35 18.21 8.89
N SER A 26 -18.51 19.10 9.42
CA SER A 26 -18.52 20.51 9.04
C SER A 26 -17.65 20.74 7.82
N THR A 27 -18.22 21.33 6.78
CA THR A 27 -17.51 21.64 5.52
C THR A 27 -17.72 23.12 5.17
N ASP A 28 -16.97 23.61 4.19
CA ASP A 28 -17.14 24.95 3.60
C ASP A 28 -18.48 25.11 2.83
N LEU A 29 -19.16 24.00 2.52
CA LEU A 29 -20.46 23.96 1.85
C LEU A 29 -21.62 23.68 2.82
N GLY A 30 -21.36 23.65 4.13
CA GLY A 30 -22.34 23.37 5.17
C GLY A 30 -22.06 22.04 5.90
N MET A 31 -22.94 21.65 6.80
CA MET A 31 -22.82 20.41 7.58
C MET A 31 -23.50 19.24 6.86
N VAL A 32 -22.82 18.09 6.86
CA VAL A 32 -23.38 16.80 6.43
C VAL A 32 -23.68 15.97 7.67
N ASP A 33 -24.86 15.37 7.75
CA ASP A 33 -25.19 14.37 8.76
C ASP A 33 -24.69 13.01 8.30
N LEU A 34 -23.71 12.45 9.05
CA LEU A 34 -23.07 11.19 8.68
C LEU A 34 -23.95 9.97 9.02
N ALA A 35 -24.93 10.14 9.90
CA ALA A 35 -25.90 9.10 10.20
C ALA A 35 -26.92 8.93 9.07
N GLU A 36 -27.39 10.02 8.46
CA GLU A 36 -28.26 9.98 7.27
C GLU A 36 -27.55 9.35 6.07
N ALA A 37 -26.24 9.56 5.98
CA ALA A 37 -25.41 8.99 4.92
C ALA A 37 -25.03 7.50 5.13
N ALA A 38 -25.36 6.91 6.28
CA ALA A 38 -24.90 5.55 6.68
C ALA A 38 -25.27 4.45 5.68
N ASN A 39 -26.40 4.56 4.99
CA ASN A 39 -26.92 3.56 4.05
C ASN A 39 -26.66 3.92 2.57
N LEU A 40 -25.95 5.02 2.29
CA LEU A 40 -25.66 5.43 0.93
C LEU A 40 -24.59 4.53 0.30
N GLU A 41 -24.75 4.24 -0.99
CA GLU A 41 -23.85 3.43 -1.78
C GLU A 41 -22.85 4.29 -2.56
N ASP A 42 -21.88 3.62 -3.22
CA ASP A 42 -20.90 4.27 -4.10
C ASP A 42 -21.60 5.00 -5.26
N GLY A 43 -21.33 6.29 -5.40
CA GLY A 43 -21.97 7.14 -6.40
C GLY A 43 -23.24 7.86 -5.92
N ASP A 44 -23.79 7.51 -4.76
CA ASP A 44 -24.92 8.23 -4.19
C ASP A 44 -24.55 9.66 -3.77
N THR A 45 -25.57 10.48 -3.54
CA THR A 45 -25.40 11.88 -3.15
C THR A 45 -26.00 12.12 -1.77
N VAL A 46 -25.22 12.75 -0.88
CA VAL A 46 -25.70 13.32 0.37
C VAL A 46 -25.72 14.84 0.27
N LEU A 47 -26.73 15.46 0.86
CA LEU A 47 -26.85 16.91 0.87
C LEU A 47 -26.36 17.49 2.22
N THR A 48 -25.70 18.64 2.16
CA THR A 48 -25.49 19.44 3.37
C THR A 48 -26.81 20.07 3.83
N HIS A 49 -26.87 20.57 5.06
CA HIS A 49 -28.04 21.36 5.55
C HIS A 49 -28.35 22.61 4.71
N LEU A 50 -27.40 23.03 3.86
CA LEU A 50 -27.58 24.13 2.90
C LEU A 50 -27.95 23.63 1.49
N GLY A 51 -28.28 22.34 1.33
CA GLY A 51 -28.67 21.73 0.06
C GLY A 51 -27.53 21.59 -0.95
N LYS A 52 -26.26 21.62 -0.50
CA LYS A 52 -25.09 21.39 -1.37
C LYS A 52 -24.75 19.91 -1.46
N PRO A 53 -24.57 19.37 -2.67
CA PRO A 53 -24.34 17.94 -2.85
C PRO A 53 -22.88 17.53 -2.59
N PHE A 54 -22.71 16.35 -1.99
CA PHE A 54 -21.49 15.57 -1.95
C PHE A 54 -21.76 14.18 -2.50
N VAL A 55 -20.92 13.72 -3.41
CA VAL A 55 -20.94 12.33 -3.89
C VAL A 55 -20.23 11.46 -2.89
N VAL A 56 -20.84 10.32 -2.56
CA VAL A 56 -20.24 9.28 -1.72
C VAL A 56 -19.40 8.38 -2.60
N LEU A 57 -18.12 8.18 -2.27
CA LEU A 57 -17.22 7.30 -3.00
C LEU A 57 -16.62 6.26 -2.03
N LEU A 58 -16.62 4.99 -2.44
CA LEU A 58 -15.90 3.94 -1.74
C LEU A 58 -14.40 4.08 -1.99
N PRO A 59 -13.58 4.17 -0.93
CA PRO A 59 -12.14 4.35 -1.08
C PRO A 59 -11.49 3.19 -1.83
N LYS A 60 -10.58 3.51 -2.74
CA LYS A 60 -9.67 2.60 -3.42
C LYS A 60 -8.30 2.61 -2.72
N ALA A 61 -7.40 1.69 -3.07
CA ALA A 61 -6.06 1.62 -2.49
C ALA A 61 -5.29 2.96 -2.60
N THR A 62 -5.45 3.69 -3.70
CA THR A 62 -4.87 5.04 -3.91
C THR A 62 -5.42 6.10 -2.96
N ASP A 63 -6.67 5.93 -2.51
CA ASP A 63 -7.28 6.87 -1.55
C ASP A 63 -6.69 6.64 -0.14
N PHE A 64 -6.39 5.39 0.21
CA PHE A 64 -5.67 5.08 1.45
C PHE A 64 -4.25 5.63 1.42
N PHE A 65 -3.57 5.61 0.26
CA PHE A 65 -2.30 6.30 0.08
C PHE A 65 -2.43 7.81 0.34
N SER A 66 -3.52 8.44 -0.07
CA SER A 66 -3.73 9.89 0.07
C SER A 66 -4.23 10.30 1.46
N HIS A 67 -5.10 9.51 2.08
CA HIS A 67 -5.88 9.88 3.25
C HIS A 67 -5.68 8.97 4.48
N GLY A 68 -5.10 7.79 4.31
CA GLY A 68 -4.84 6.84 5.42
C GLY A 68 -3.93 7.44 6.50
N LYS A 69 -4.02 6.92 7.72
CA LYS A 69 -3.12 7.31 8.80
C LYS A 69 -1.69 6.90 8.44
N ARG A 70 -0.73 7.81 8.64
CA ARG A 70 0.67 7.60 8.28
C ARG A 70 1.54 7.38 9.50
N THR A 71 2.52 6.48 9.34
CA THR A 71 3.61 6.25 10.29
C THR A 71 4.95 6.83 9.78
N GLY A 72 5.00 7.15 8.49
CA GLY A 72 6.16 7.67 7.76
C GLY A 72 5.80 7.94 6.31
N ALA A 73 6.80 7.92 5.42
CA ALA A 73 6.60 8.00 3.98
C ALA A 73 6.30 6.59 3.44
N PRO A 74 5.06 6.30 3.02
CA PRO A 74 4.76 5.01 2.42
C PRO A 74 5.38 4.90 1.03
N MET A 75 5.64 3.66 0.60
CA MET A 75 6.02 3.35 -0.77
C MET A 75 5.03 3.96 -1.76
N MET A 76 5.53 4.58 -2.83
CA MET A 76 4.69 5.26 -3.81
C MET A 76 3.85 4.26 -4.63
N PRO A 77 2.64 4.62 -5.08
CA PRO A 77 1.80 3.74 -5.89
C PRO A 77 2.48 3.21 -7.15
N LYS A 78 3.37 3.99 -7.79
CA LYS A 78 4.16 3.56 -8.94
C LYS A 78 5.10 2.40 -8.60
N ASP A 79 5.76 2.46 -7.43
CA ASP A 79 6.70 1.43 -6.97
C ASP A 79 5.96 0.16 -6.53
N ILE A 80 4.83 0.31 -5.81
CA ILE A 80 3.93 -0.80 -5.47
C ILE A 80 3.43 -1.49 -6.75
N GLY A 81 3.00 -0.70 -7.74
CA GLY A 81 2.56 -1.21 -9.04
C GLY A 81 3.65 -1.99 -9.79
N MET A 82 4.91 -1.55 -9.70
CA MET A 82 6.06 -2.27 -10.26
C MET A 82 6.26 -3.64 -9.56
N VAL A 83 6.20 -3.70 -8.22
CA VAL A 83 6.27 -4.98 -7.49
C VAL A 83 5.17 -5.91 -7.98
N MET A 84 3.92 -5.46 -8.01
CA MET A 84 2.78 -6.28 -8.46
C MET A 84 2.95 -6.76 -9.91
N ALA A 85 3.41 -5.89 -10.81
CA ALA A 85 3.59 -6.21 -12.22
C ALA A 85 4.74 -7.21 -12.47
N TYR A 86 5.91 -6.97 -11.86
CA TYR A 86 7.07 -7.84 -12.06
C TYR A 86 6.94 -9.20 -11.40
N THR A 87 6.21 -9.31 -10.30
CA THR A 87 5.92 -10.59 -9.64
C THR A 87 4.74 -11.34 -10.27
N GLY A 88 3.95 -10.66 -11.11
CA GLY A 88 2.73 -11.20 -11.68
C GLY A 88 1.66 -11.50 -10.62
N MET A 89 1.65 -10.75 -9.51
CA MET A 89 0.76 -10.93 -8.37
C MET A 89 -0.70 -11.16 -8.79
N CYS A 90 -1.34 -12.18 -8.26
CA CYS A 90 -2.70 -12.53 -8.61
C CYS A 90 -3.46 -13.19 -7.44
N ARG A 91 -4.76 -13.42 -7.62
CA ARG A 91 -5.68 -13.99 -6.60
C ARG A 91 -5.31 -15.38 -6.07
N ARG A 92 -4.36 -16.07 -6.68
CA ARG A 92 -3.89 -17.38 -6.21
C ARG A 92 -2.70 -17.27 -5.26
N ASP A 93 -2.10 -16.09 -5.19
CA ASP A 93 -0.85 -15.91 -4.49
C ASP A 93 -1.08 -15.66 -3.00
N ARG A 94 -0.21 -16.25 -2.22
CA ARG A 94 -0.01 -15.96 -0.80
C ARG A 94 1.24 -15.08 -0.69
N VAL A 95 1.06 -13.87 -0.17
CA VAL A 95 2.10 -12.85 -0.11
C VAL A 95 2.53 -12.66 1.34
N LEU A 96 3.84 -12.61 1.58
CA LEU A 96 4.43 -12.05 2.80
C LEU A 96 4.94 -10.64 2.46
N ASP A 97 4.50 -9.67 3.23
CA ASP A 97 4.94 -8.28 3.16
C ASP A 97 5.57 -7.91 4.51
N ALA A 98 6.75 -7.32 4.53
CA ALA A 98 7.42 -6.92 5.76
C ALA A 98 7.95 -5.50 5.69
N GLY A 99 7.85 -4.81 6.84
CA GLY A 99 7.97 -3.37 6.92
C GLY A 99 6.62 -2.71 6.61
N THR A 100 5.55 -3.22 7.20
CA THR A 100 4.16 -2.82 6.94
C THR A 100 3.96 -1.30 6.99
N GLY A 101 4.66 -0.61 7.91
CA GLY A 101 4.54 0.82 8.08
C GLY A 101 3.10 1.27 8.30
N SER A 102 2.55 2.01 7.35
CA SER A 102 1.15 2.46 7.36
C SER A 102 0.16 1.43 6.76
N GLY A 103 0.63 0.28 6.27
CA GLY A 103 -0.19 -0.76 5.62
C GLY A 103 -0.58 -0.45 4.18
N ILE A 104 0.00 0.57 3.55
CA ILE A 104 -0.44 1.01 2.22
C ILE A 104 -0.10 -0.03 1.15
N ALA A 105 1.15 -0.55 1.11
CA ALA A 105 1.52 -1.61 0.18
C ALA A 105 0.65 -2.86 0.38
N SER A 106 0.44 -3.27 1.64
CA SER A 106 -0.42 -4.41 1.99
C SER A 106 -1.87 -4.22 1.52
N ILE A 107 -2.41 -2.99 1.54
CA ILE A 107 -3.76 -2.69 1.01
C ILE A 107 -3.80 -2.88 -0.51
N PHE A 108 -2.79 -2.42 -1.25
CA PHE A 108 -2.69 -2.68 -2.69
C PHE A 108 -2.58 -4.17 -2.99
N PHE A 109 -1.72 -4.89 -2.27
CA PHE A 109 -1.52 -6.33 -2.43
C PHE A 109 -2.80 -7.11 -2.10
N GLY A 110 -3.48 -6.77 -1.00
CA GLY A 110 -4.74 -7.39 -0.60
C GLY A 110 -5.87 -7.20 -1.59
N GLY A 111 -5.85 -6.10 -2.35
CA GLY A 111 -6.78 -5.90 -3.46
C GLY A 111 -6.55 -6.82 -4.67
N CYS A 112 -5.39 -7.50 -4.75
CA CYS A 112 -4.99 -8.31 -5.89
C CYS A 112 -4.69 -9.77 -5.51
N ALA A 113 -3.97 -10.01 -4.42
CA ALA A 113 -3.57 -11.34 -3.95
C ALA A 113 -4.73 -12.09 -3.28
N GLY A 114 -4.58 -13.41 -3.16
CA GLY A 114 -5.53 -14.26 -2.43
C GLY A 114 -5.41 -14.11 -0.92
N GLN A 115 -4.19 -14.01 -0.41
CA GLN A 115 -3.88 -13.79 1.00
C GLN A 115 -2.62 -12.94 1.14
N VAL A 116 -2.64 -12.01 2.08
CA VAL A 116 -1.47 -11.22 2.47
C VAL A 116 -1.24 -11.38 3.97
N VAL A 117 -0.02 -11.74 4.33
CA VAL A 117 0.47 -11.64 5.71
C VAL A 117 1.45 -10.48 5.73
N THR A 118 1.24 -9.50 6.60
CA THR A 118 2.15 -8.36 6.69
C THR A 118 2.69 -8.20 8.10
N CYS A 119 4.01 -7.97 8.22
CA CYS A 119 4.75 -7.93 9.48
C CYS A 119 5.37 -6.55 9.75
N GLU A 120 5.15 -6.03 10.93
CA GLU A 120 5.76 -4.79 11.43
C GLU A 120 6.29 -5.02 12.84
N ALA A 121 7.58 -4.81 13.02
CA ALA A 121 8.24 -5.04 14.31
C ALA A 121 7.85 -3.98 15.37
N ARG A 122 7.45 -2.77 14.95
CA ARG A 122 7.01 -1.70 15.86
C ARG A 122 5.50 -1.83 16.10
N GLU A 123 5.15 -2.15 17.34
CA GLU A 123 3.76 -2.44 17.73
C GLU A 123 2.79 -1.26 17.47
N ASP A 124 3.24 -0.02 17.69
CA ASP A 124 2.44 1.19 17.43
C ASP A 124 2.15 1.37 15.94
N PHE A 125 3.12 1.08 15.05
CA PHE A 125 2.94 1.12 13.60
C PHE A 125 2.03 -0.02 13.13
N SER A 126 2.22 -1.23 13.66
CA SER A 126 1.35 -2.37 13.37
C SER A 126 -0.12 -2.09 13.70
N LYS A 127 -0.41 -1.42 14.82
CA LYS A 127 -1.77 -0.98 15.17
C LYS A 127 -2.36 0.01 14.17
N ILE A 128 -1.54 0.95 13.66
CA ILE A 128 -1.99 1.91 12.64
C ILE A 128 -2.27 1.20 11.33
N ALA A 129 -1.38 0.30 10.90
CA ALA A 129 -1.56 -0.51 9.70
C ALA A 129 -2.84 -1.36 9.77
N ALA A 130 -3.04 -2.09 10.87
CA ALA A 130 -4.24 -2.89 11.10
C ALA A 130 -5.52 -2.04 11.02
N GLY A 131 -5.49 -0.81 11.55
CA GLY A 131 -6.60 0.14 11.43
C GLY A 131 -6.89 0.57 10.00
N ASN A 132 -5.85 0.87 9.19
CA ASN A 132 -6.02 1.23 7.78
C ASN A 132 -6.51 0.03 6.95
N ILE A 133 -6.00 -1.18 7.20
CA ILE A 133 -6.41 -2.42 6.52
C ILE A 133 -7.88 -2.74 6.84
N ALA A 134 -8.28 -2.59 8.12
CA ALA A 134 -9.68 -2.77 8.52
C ALA A 134 -10.60 -1.71 7.88
N ASP A 135 -10.15 -0.46 7.79
CA ASP A 135 -10.88 0.62 7.10
C ASP A 135 -11.01 0.35 5.58
N ALA A 136 -10.05 -0.39 4.99
CA ALA A 136 -10.11 -0.83 3.60
C ALA A 136 -11.05 -2.04 3.38
N GLY A 137 -11.53 -2.69 4.44
CA GLY A 137 -12.43 -3.84 4.37
C GLY A 137 -11.77 -5.10 3.79
N LEU A 138 -10.47 -5.25 3.94
CA LEU A 138 -9.69 -6.37 3.42
C LEU A 138 -9.60 -7.50 4.46
N GLU A 139 -10.44 -8.52 4.32
CA GLU A 139 -10.47 -9.70 5.20
C GLU A 139 -9.34 -10.70 4.89
N ASN A 140 -8.71 -10.58 3.72
CA ASN A 140 -7.62 -11.44 3.26
C ASN A 140 -6.22 -10.89 3.62
N VAL A 141 -6.14 -9.81 4.42
CA VAL A 141 -4.89 -9.22 4.89
C VAL A 141 -4.76 -9.37 6.39
N GLU A 142 -3.78 -10.14 6.83
CA GLU A 142 -3.43 -10.37 8.24
C GLU A 142 -2.25 -9.50 8.63
N ALA A 143 -2.45 -8.53 9.53
CA ALA A 143 -1.38 -7.70 10.09
C ALA A 143 -0.85 -8.30 11.39
N ARG A 144 0.47 -8.53 11.44
CA ARG A 144 1.18 -9.10 12.60
C ARG A 144 2.17 -8.10 13.17
N ALA A 145 2.19 -7.97 14.49
CA ALA A 145 3.22 -7.24 15.23
C ALA A 145 4.37 -8.20 15.54
N CYS A 146 5.30 -8.38 14.60
CA CYS A 146 6.43 -9.29 14.74
C CYS A 146 7.60 -8.87 13.85
N ASP A 147 8.80 -9.38 14.17
CA ASP A 147 9.93 -9.34 13.24
C ASP A 147 9.69 -10.37 12.12
N VAL A 148 10.01 -10.01 10.88
CA VAL A 148 9.88 -10.93 9.74
C VAL A 148 10.74 -12.18 9.90
N LEU A 149 11.86 -12.09 10.60
CA LEU A 149 12.72 -13.23 10.89
C LEU A 149 12.08 -14.30 11.81
N GLU A 150 10.98 -13.96 12.50
CA GLU A 150 10.19 -14.88 13.32
C GLU A 150 9.10 -15.62 12.52
N VAL A 151 8.84 -15.23 11.28
CA VAL A 151 7.83 -15.86 10.43
C VAL A 151 8.32 -17.22 9.96
N THR A 152 7.53 -18.27 10.23
CA THR A 152 7.87 -19.67 9.89
C THR A 152 6.78 -20.38 9.08
N ASP A 153 5.65 -19.77 8.87
CA ASP A 153 4.45 -20.37 8.27
C ASP A 153 4.43 -20.30 6.72
N GLY A 154 5.60 -20.31 6.08
CA GLY A 154 5.73 -20.47 4.63
C GLY A 154 5.16 -21.81 4.11
N PRO A 155 5.22 -22.08 2.79
CA PRO A 155 5.82 -21.22 1.79
C PRO A 155 4.87 -20.15 1.26
N PHE A 156 5.49 -19.06 0.76
CA PHE A 156 4.79 -17.95 0.10
C PHE A 156 5.08 -17.96 -1.42
N ASP A 157 4.14 -17.40 -2.18
CA ASP A 157 4.31 -17.14 -3.62
C ASP A 157 5.19 -15.92 -3.86
N ILE A 158 5.02 -14.91 -3.02
CA ILE A 158 5.75 -13.65 -3.09
C ILE A 158 6.17 -13.26 -1.68
N VAL A 159 7.43 -12.83 -1.53
CA VAL A 159 7.95 -12.20 -0.31
C VAL A 159 8.44 -10.80 -0.69
N HIS A 160 7.83 -9.77 -0.10
CA HIS A 160 8.18 -8.36 -0.28
C HIS A 160 8.76 -7.79 1.02
N LEU A 161 9.86 -7.02 0.92
CA LEU A 161 10.51 -6.38 2.05
C LEU A 161 10.68 -4.87 1.77
N ASP A 162 10.09 -4.02 2.63
CA ASP A 162 10.24 -2.56 2.65
C ASP A 162 10.64 -2.10 4.06
N MET A 163 11.87 -2.38 4.44
CA MET A 163 12.40 -2.12 5.78
C MET A 163 13.93 -2.00 5.75
N GLN A 164 14.57 -1.87 6.91
CA GLN A 164 16.03 -2.02 7.00
C GLN A 164 16.39 -3.48 6.73
N ILE A 165 17.01 -3.77 5.58
CA ILE A 165 17.34 -5.12 5.12
C ILE A 165 18.85 -5.40 5.28
N ASP A 166 19.18 -6.58 5.81
CA ASP A 166 20.52 -7.18 5.76
C ASP A 166 20.47 -8.56 5.10
N GLU A 167 21.61 -9.24 5.00
CA GLU A 167 21.73 -10.56 4.36
C GLU A 167 20.77 -11.60 4.96
N ARG A 168 20.58 -11.60 6.29
CA ARG A 168 19.70 -12.57 6.99
C ARG A 168 18.24 -12.45 6.53
N HIS A 169 17.78 -11.25 6.25
CA HIS A 169 16.42 -11.01 5.76
C HIS A 169 16.22 -11.58 4.36
N VAL A 170 17.22 -11.43 3.48
CA VAL A 170 17.18 -11.98 2.12
C VAL A 170 17.22 -13.51 2.15
N GLU A 171 18.10 -14.10 2.98
CA GLU A 171 18.20 -15.55 3.19
C GLU A 171 16.90 -16.13 3.76
N HIS A 172 16.31 -15.45 4.74
CA HIS A 172 15.05 -15.86 5.33
C HIS A 172 13.92 -15.81 4.32
N ALA A 173 13.80 -14.71 3.55
CA ALA A 173 12.83 -14.58 2.48
C ALA A 173 12.98 -15.69 1.43
N TYR A 174 14.22 -16.01 1.03
CA TYR A 174 14.49 -17.12 0.12
C TYR A 174 13.97 -18.46 0.66
N ASN A 175 14.18 -18.73 1.95
CA ASN A 175 13.72 -19.98 2.59
C ASN A 175 12.19 -20.05 2.68
N LEU A 176 11.52 -18.92 2.89
CA LEU A 176 10.06 -18.85 2.94
C LEU A 176 9.38 -18.91 1.57
N LEU A 177 10.12 -18.71 0.47
CA LEU A 177 9.57 -18.80 -0.88
C LEU A 177 9.45 -20.24 -1.35
N LYS A 178 8.34 -20.55 -1.99
CA LYS A 178 8.21 -21.77 -2.78
C LYS A 178 9.02 -21.68 -4.09
N THR A 179 9.35 -22.82 -4.68
CA THR A 179 9.89 -22.87 -6.05
C THR A 179 8.92 -22.21 -7.01
N GLY A 180 9.43 -21.34 -7.88
CA GLY A 180 8.64 -20.51 -8.79
C GLY A 180 8.16 -19.18 -8.19
N GLY A 181 8.29 -19.00 -6.87
CA GLY A 181 7.92 -17.78 -6.16
C GLY A 181 8.87 -16.60 -6.40
N TYR A 182 8.40 -15.40 -6.08
CA TYR A 182 9.14 -14.16 -6.29
C TYR A 182 9.55 -13.49 -4.99
N PHE A 183 10.79 -13.04 -4.97
CA PHE A 183 11.34 -12.11 -4.00
C PHE A 183 11.27 -10.69 -4.57
N ALA A 184 10.85 -9.71 -3.77
CA ALA A 184 10.84 -8.31 -4.13
C ALA A 184 11.25 -7.46 -2.93
N THR A 185 12.04 -6.40 -3.16
CA THR A 185 12.40 -5.45 -2.11
C THR A 185 12.26 -4.02 -2.61
N TYR A 186 12.05 -3.10 -1.66
CA TYR A 186 12.17 -1.67 -1.87
C TYR A 186 13.22 -1.10 -0.93
N THR A 187 14.25 -0.46 -1.50
CA THR A 187 15.37 0.11 -0.75
C THR A 187 15.63 1.55 -1.19
N PRO A 188 15.60 2.54 -0.27
CA PRO A 188 15.77 3.95 -0.65
C PRO A 188 17.22 4.36 -0.90
N PHE A 189 18.23 3.54 -0.48
CA PHE A 189 19.64 3.88 -0.57
C PHE A 189 20.43 2.77 -1.26
N LEU A 190 21.43 3.15 -2.07
CA LEU A 190 22.29 2.22 -2.82
C LEU A 190 23.07 1.28 -1.92
N GLU A 191 23.52 1.73 -0.76
CA GLU A 191 24.26 0.90 0.19
C GLU A 191 23.45 -0.33 0.61
N GLN A 192 22.18 -0.15 0.89
CA GLN A 192 21.28 -1.24 1.21
C GLN A 192 20.93 -2.07 -0.03
N THR A 193 20.73 -1.40 -1.17
CA THR A 193 20.45 -2.07 -2.44
C THR A 193 21.57 -3.02 -2.83
N PHE A 194 22.84 -2.65 -2.65
CA PHE A 194 23.98 -3.53 -2.95
C PHE A 194 24.02 -4.78 -2.08
N ILE A 195 23.74 -4.67 -0.77
CA ILE A 195 23.62 -5.82 0.12
C ILE A 195 22.55 -6.80 -0.38
N VAL A 196 21.39 -6.25 -0.74
CA VAL A 196 20.26 -7.04 -1.28
C VAL A 196 20.65 -7.71 -2.60
N MET A 197 21.23 -6.95 -3.54
CA MET A 197 21.64 -7.49 -4.85
C MET A 197 22.66 -8.62 -4.73
N ASP A 198 23.72 -8.42 -3.95
CA ASP A 198 24.80 -9.39 -3.80
C ASP A 198 24.29 -10.68 -3.14
N THR A 199 23.49 -10.54 -2.08
CA THR A 199 22.90 -11.70 -1.41
C THR A 199 21.87 -12.41 -2.30
N ALA A 200 21.02 -11.67 -3.00
CA ALA A 200 20.04 -12.24 -3.92
C ALA A 200 20.73 -12.98 -5.08
N LYS A 201 21.78 -12.43 -5.69
CA LYS A 201 22.55 -13.10 -6.75
C LYS A 201 23.16 -14.43 -6.29
N ARG A 202 23.68 -14.46 -5.07
CA ARG A 202 24.21 -15.69 -4.46
C ARG A 202 23.13 -16.77 -4.28
N LEU A 203 21.90 -16.39 -3.94
CA LEU A 203 20.82 -17.34 -3.61
C LEU A 203 19.98 -17.74 -4.82
N PHE A 204 19.63 -16.78 -5.67
CA PHE A 204 18.73 -16.97 -6.81
C PHE A 204 19.49 -17.22 -8.13
N GLY A 205 20.78 -16.88 -8.20
CA GLY A 205 21.60 -16.91 -9.41
C GLY A 205 21.82 -15.50 -9.98
N GLU A 206 23.00 -15.32 -10.61
CA GLU A 206 23.46 -14.01 -11.12
C GLU A 206 22.45 -13.37 -12.09
N ASP A 207 21.91 -14.17 -13.03
CA ASP A 207 21.01 -13.70 -14.07
C ASP A 207 19.53 -13.61 -13.63
N ALA A 208 19.21 -14.09 -12.43
CA ALA A 208 17.85 -14.11 -11.91
C ALA A 208 17.46 -12.81 -11.18
N VAL A 209 18.43 -11.95 -10.88
CA VAL A 209 18.23 -10.74 -10.08
C VAL A 209 18.11 -9.52 -10.98
N HIS A 210 17.03 -8.79 -10.81
CA HIS A 210 16.73 -7.60 -11.58
C HIS A 210 16.48 -6.42 -10.64
N THR A 211 17.33 -5.38 -10.73
CA THR A 211 17.21 -4.17 -9.90
C THR A 211 16.92 -2.97 -10.78
N VAL A 212 15.89 -2.22 -10.45
CA VAL A 212 15.41 -1.07 -11.22
C VAL A 212 15.04 0.10 -10.32
N GLU A 213 15.09 1.29 -10.89
CA GLU A 213 14.47 2.50 -10.35
C GLU A 213 13.31 2.91 -11.27
N CYS A 214 12.16 3.26 -10.68
CA CYS A 214 11.03 3.79 -11.42
C CYS A 214 10.89 5.30 -11.20
N MET A 215 11.01 6.08 -12.27
CA MET A 215 10.80 7.53 -12.23
C MET A 215 9.42 7.88 -12.78
N GLU A 216 8.61 8.57 -11.97
CA GLU A 216 7.34 9.14 -12.39
C GLU A 216 7.45 10.66 -12.51
N ARG A 217 6.99 11.22 -13.62
CA ARG A 217 6.94 12.67 -13.84
C ARG A 217 5.56 13.10 -14.31
N GLU A 218 4.83 13.71 -13.42
CA GLU A 218 3.54 14.32 -13.76
C GLU A 218 3.74 15.51 -14.72
N LEU A 219 2.87 15.64 -15.72
CA LEU A 219 2.85 16.80 -16.59
C LEU A 219 1.97 17.89 -15.94
N THR A 220 2.59 19.03 -15.68
CA THR A 220 1.89 20.21 -15.17
C THR A 220 1.67 21.23 -16.29
N ARG A 221 0.41 21.61 -16.52
CA ARG A 221 0.02 22.63 -17.50
C ARG A 221 -0.25 23.97 -16.82
N GLY A 222 0.50 24.98 -17.21
CA GLY A 222 0.33 26.34 -16.70
C GLY A 222 0.16 27.35 -17.85
N LYS A 223 -0.02 28.61 -17.51
CA LYS A 223 -0.18 29.71 -18.49
C LYS A 223 1.00 29.82 -19.49
N ARG A 224 2.20 29.40 -19.09
CA ARG A 224 3.43 29.45 -19.91
C ARG A 224 3.67 28.21 -20.77
N GLY A 225 2.84 27.17 -20.64
CA GLY A 225 3.00 25.88 -21.34
C GLY A 225 2.94 24.67 -20.41
N THR A 226 3.20 23.50 -20.98
CA THR A 226 3.22 22.20 -20.27
C THR A 226 4.65 21.74 -20.07
N ARG A 227 4.99 21.29 -18.87
CA ARG A 227 6.30 20.72 -18.53
C ARG A 227 6.19 19.59 -17.53
N PRO A 228 7.17 18.67 -17.48
CA PRO A 228 7.25 17.67 -16.42
C PRO A 228 7.42 18.33 -15.03
N SER A 229 6.82 17.74 -14.01
CA SER A 229 7.07 18.08 -12.62
C SER A 229 8.50 17.69 -12.22
N THR A 230 9.09 18.47 -11.30
CA THR A 230 10.42 18.21 -10.74
C THR A 230 10.36 17.86 -9.23
N ARG A 231 9.17 17.61 -8.70
CA ARG A 231 8.94 17.49 -7.25
C ARG A 231 9.58 16.27 -6.60
N VAL A 232 9.62 15.14 -7.32
CA VAL A 232 10.21 13.89 -6.79
C VAL A 232 11.15 13.33 -7.85
N GLY A 233 12.45 13.34 -7.57
CA GLY A 233 13.48 12.83 -8.49
C GLY A 233 13.81 11.37 -8.25
N HIS A 234 13.82 10.95 -6.97
CA HIS A 234 14.17 9.60 -6.53
C HIS A 234 13.21 9.17 -5.40
N THR A 235 12.84 7.89 -5.37
CA THR A 235 12.05 7.29 -4.28
C THR A 235 12.77 6.09 -3.68
N GLY A 236 13.17 5.14 -4.51
CA GLY A 236 13.89 3.94 -4.10
C GLY A 236 14.14 3.01 -5.27
N TYR A 237 14.86 1.94 -4.98
CA TYR A 237 15.23 0.87 -5.90
C TYR A 237 14.43 -0.37 -5.59
N LEU A 238 13.97 -1.04 -6.63
CA LEU A 238 13.26 -2.32 -6.55
C LEU A 238 14.20 -3.43 -7.00
N THR A 239 14.46 -4.42 -6.14
CA THR A 239 15.18 -5.64 -6.51
C THR A 239 14.20 -6.80 -6.53
N ILE A 240 14.15 -7.50 -7.66
CA ILE A 240 13.21 -8.59 -7.92
C ILE A 240 13.99 -9.80 -8.37
N ALA A 241 13.65 -10.97 -7.83
CA ALA A 241 14.23 -12.25 -8.21
C ALA A 241 13.18 -13.36 -8.16
N ARG A 242 13.34 -14.39 -8.99
CA ARG A 242 12.48 -15.58 -8.99
C ARG A 242 13.24 -16.79 -8.52
N LYS A 243 12.68 -17.54 -7.56
CA LYS A 243 13.25 -18.80 -7.08
C LYS A 243 12.98 -19.91 -8.07
N ILE A 244 14.04 -20.59 -8.51
CA ILE A 244 13.99 -21.72 -9.45
C ILE A 244 14.34 -23.02 -8.72
#